data_db179eb88f0aea808d5231712da2486c
#
_entry.id   db179eb88f0aea808d5231712da2486c
#
_cell.length_a   1.000
_cell.length_b   1.000
_cell.length_c   1.000
_cell.angle_alpha   90.00
_cell.angle_beta   90.00
_cell.angle_gamma   90.00
#
_symmetry.space_group_name_H-M   'P 1'
#
loop_
_entity.id
_entity.type
_entity.pdbx_description
1 polymer ?
#
loop_
_entity_poly.entity_id
_entity_poly.type
_entity_poly.pdbx_seq_one_letter_code
_entity_poly.pdbx_strand_id
1 'polypeptide(L)'
;MTKAKIDLEIIKVLILRTTYPWSGDVRKEAEKEIKKCFETSELTKNDQRLQQHIREIGWYLSVVDRIGGYALGDFTKAMEMAKMNAHALAWRPSIIIRTAVAYFEEILNKEASMSKAILKTLPKEMRKNFFDTVLSFMKIRQQEVTIQADHSYENLKLIPTIENQSLQEDSEFVQTLYDIFLELPKPLQFGKENFKESIKDERTIINTLRLNDSKGEIVGFSKGGPLEKYQLREEIRDEHYGLKNTIFLEPLALKMGYWGLRGGSEMRHLFIMQAHSMKYKFMTSFALRDVIRA
;
A
#
# COMPACT_ATOMS: atom_id res chain seq x y z
N MET A 1 -4.09 36.19 -31.82
CA MET A 1 -3.75 35.57 -30.51
C MET A 1 -2.49 34.73 -30.68
N THR A 2 -1.35 35.19 -30.17
CA THR A 2 -0.09 34.48 -30.15
C THR A 2 -0.26 33.27 -29.22
N LYS A 3 -0.07 32.04 -29.75
CA LYS A 3 -0.03 30.84 -28.90
C LYS A 3 1.07 31.04 -27.86
N ALA A 4 0.73 31.07 -26.58
CA ALA A 4 1.73 31.09 -25.52
C ALA A 4 2.63 29.86 -25.68
N LYS A 5 3.93 30.10 -25.85
CA LYS A 5 4.91 29.03 -25.95
C LYS A 5 5.03 28.41 -24.55
N ILE A 6 4.67 27.14 -24.41
CA ILE A 6 4.80 26.41 -23.16
C ILE A 6 6.27 26.16 -22.89
N ASP A 7 6.79 26.62 -21.75
CA ASP A 7 8.15 26.34 -21.31
C ASP A 7 8.17 25.01 -20.52
N LEU A 8 8.73 23.97 -21.12
CA LEU A 8 8.78 22.64 -20.53
C LEU A 8 9.70 22.57 -19.30
N GLU A 9 10.72 23.42 -19.23
CA GLU A 9 11.63 23.44 -18.09
C GLU A 9 10.94 24.01 -16.84
N ILE A 10 10.08 25.03 -17.01
CA ILE A 10 9.26 25.54 -15.92
C ILE A 10 8.29 24.45 -15.41
N ILE A 11 7.65 23.70 -16.33
CA ILE A 11 6.78 22.59 -15.93
C ILE A 11 7.55 21.54 -15.15
N LYS A 12 8.76 21.18 -15.59
CA LYS A 12 9.62 20.24 -14.87
C LYS A 12 9.94 20.73 -13.45
N VAL A 13 10.25 22.02 -13.28
CA VAL A 13 10.48 22.61 -11.96
C VAL A 13 9.25 22.44 -11.05
N LEU A 14 8.05 22.73 -11.57
CA LEU A 14 6.81 22.59 -10.81
C LEU A 14 6.59 21.12 -10.39
N ILE A 15 6.82 20.16 -11.29
CA ILE A 15 6.71 18.72 -10.99
C ILE A 15 7.77 18.29 -9.97
N LEU A 16 9.03 18.67 -10.16
CA LEU A 16 10.11 18.35 -9.23
C LEU A 16 9.82 18.89 -7.81
N ARG A 17 9.14 20.03 -7.70
CA ARG A 17 8.80 20.62 -6.42
C ARG A 17 7.68 19.84 -5.67
N THR A 18 6.90 19.00 -6.36
CA THR A 18 5.92 18.11 -5.71
C THR A 18 6.55 16.82 -5.14
N THR A 19 7.85 16.60 -5.36
CA THR A 19 8.57 15.45 -4.81
C THR A 19 8.45 15.40 -3.29
N TYR A 20 8.12 14.22 -2.76
CA TYR A 20 7.99 13.97 -1.33
C TYR A 20 8.84 12.76 -0.87
N PRO A 21 9.47 12.79 0.31
CA PRO A 21 9.55 13.92 1.26
C PRO A 21 10.50 15.03 0.77
N TRP A 22 10.15 16.30 1.04
CA TRP A 22 11.00 17.44 0.68
C TRP A 22 12.09 17.65 1.74
N SER A 23 12.97 16.62 1.89
CA SER A 23 14.02 16.59 2.92
C SER A 23 15.18 15.68 2.50
N GLY A 24 16.28 15.76 3.21
CA GLY A 24 17.43 14.86 3.01
C GLY A 24 18.00 14.88 1.59
N ASP A 25 18.41 13.71 1.12
CA ASP A 25 19.03 13.56 -0.20
C ASP A 25 18.03 13.70 -1.35
N VAL A 26 16.76 13.32 -1.13
CA VAL A 26 15.68 13.49 -2.09
C VAL A 26 15.50 14.97 -2.45
N ARG A 27 15.50 15.87 -1.44
CA ARG A 27 15.47 17.32 -1.67
C ARG A 27 16.70 17.80 -2.41
N LYS A 28 17.91 17.36 -2.02
CA LYS A 28 19.16 17.78 -2.67
C LYS A 28 19.19 17.43 -4.16
N GLU A 29 18.75 16.23 -4.51
CA GLU A 29 18.66 15.78 -5.88
C GLU A 29 17.66 16.63 -6.68
N ALA A 30 16.45 16.81 -6.15
CA ALA A 30 15.43 17.64 -6.78
C ALA A 30 15.89 19.10 -6.96
N GLU A 31 16.53 19.72 -5.96
CA GLU A 31 17.09 21.07 -6.06
C GLU A 31 18.18 21.19 -7.10
N LYS A 32 19.02 20.17 -7.26
CA LYS A 32 20.04 20.11 -8.33
C LYS A 32 19.40 20.13 -9.72
N GLU A 33 18.38 19.31 -9.93
CA GLU A 33 17.66 19.28 -11.21
C GLU A 33 16.86 20.56 -11.46
N ILE A 34 16.23 21.15 -10.43
CA ILE A 34 15.54 22.45 -10.51
C ILE A 34 16.51 23.54 -10.95
N LYS A 35 17.71 23.58 -10.38
CA LYS A 35 18.74 24.56 -10.79
C LYS A 35 19.11 24.40 -12.25
N LYS A 36 19.32 23.18 -12.72
CA LYS A 36 19.60 22.88 -14.11
C LYS A 36 18.47 23.32 -15.05
N CYS A 37 17.19 23.07 -14.68
CA CYS A 37 16.04 23.54 -15.45
C CYS A 37 16.04 25.08 -15.57
N PHE A 38 16.31 25.80 -14.49
CA PHE A 38 16.40 27.26 -14.53
C PHE A 38 17.55 27.79 -15.40
N GLU A 39 18.69 27.10 -15.44
CA GLU A 39 19.83 27.45 -16.30
C GLU A 39 19.55 27.16 -17.79
N THR A 40 18.68 26.18 -18.08
CA THR A 40 18.33 25.77 -19.44
C THR A 40 17.21 26.63 -20.06
N SER A 41 16.25 27.08 -19.24
CA SER A 41 15.12 27.91 -19.70
C SER A 41 15.56 29.33 -20.01
N GLU A 42 15.32 29.77 -21.26
CA GLU A 42 15.60 31.15 -21.67
C GLU A 42 14.85 32.20 -20.86
N LEU A 43 13.68 31.87 -20.32
CA LEU A 43 12.84 32.76 -19.50
C LEU A 43 13.43 32.98 -18.10
N THR A 44 14.05 31.97 -17.52
CA THR A 44 14.46 31.98 -16.11
C THR A 44 15.95 32.16 -15.92
N LYS A 45 16.77 31.87 -16.93
CA LYS A 45 18.26 31.85 -16.87
C LYS A 45 18.87 33.08 -16.20
N ASN A 46 18.33 34.26 -16.47
CA ASN A 46 18.85 35.54 -15.95
C ASN A 46 17.85 36.30 -15.08
N ASP A 47 16.72 35.67 -14.70
CA ASP A 47 15.67 36.31 -13.90
C ASP A 47 15.46 35.59 -12.56
N GLN A 48 16.22 36.03 -11.56
CA GLN A 48 16.12 35.49 -10.21
C GLN A 48 14.74 35.71 -9.56
N ARG A 49 14.02 36.79 -9.92
CA ARG A 49 12.68 37.04 -9.39
C ARG A 49 11.69 36.01 -9.94
N LEU A 50 11.79 35.72 -11.23
CA LEU A 50 10.95 34.71 -11.86
C LEU A 50 11.27 33.32 -11.31
N GLN A 51 12.55 32.97 -11.12
CA GLN A 51 12.94 31.71 -10.48
C GLN A 51 12.33 31.57 -9.09
N GLN A 52 12.40 32.62 -8.28
CA GLN A 52 11.81 32.60 -6.93
C GLN A 52 10.29 32.45 -6.99
N HIS A 53 9.63 33.17 -7.87
CA HIS A 53 8.18 33.07 -8.05
C HIS A 53 7.75 31.67 -8.48
N ILE A 54 8.47 31.03 -9.41
CA ILE A 54 8.21 29.66 -9.84
C ILE A 54 8.41 28.67 -8.68
N ARG A 55 9.43 28.86 -7.84
CA ARG A 55 9.64 28.05 -6.62
C ARG A 55 8.47 28.16 -5.65
N GLU A 56 7.92 29.35 -5.47
CA GLU A 56 6.75 29.59 -4.61
C GLU A 56 5.50 28.92 -5.19
N ILE A 57 5.23 29.08 -6.50
CA ILE A 57 4.13 28.36 -7.16
C ILE A 57 4.29 26.85 -7.02
N GLY A 58 5.50 26.33 -7.21
CA GLY A 58 5.78 24.92 -7.05
C GLY A 58 5.54 24.44 -5.61
N TRP A 59 5.84 25.27 -4.59
CA TRP A 59 5.50 24.94 -3.22
C TRP A 59 3.99 24.92 -2.99
N TYR A 60 3.24 25.90 -3.49
CA TYR A 60 1.76 25.88 -3.46
C TYR A 60 1.20 24.63 -4.12
N LEU A 61 1.69 24.30 -5.31
CA LEU A 61 1.29 23.10 -6.04
C LEU A 61 1.55 21.83 -5.22
N SER A 62 2.70 21.72 -4.57
CA SER A 62 3.03 20.60 -3.69
C SER A 62 2.04 20.45 -2.54
N VAL A 63 1.60 21.54 -1.92
CA VAL A 63 0.60 21.47 -0.82
C VAL A 63 -0.79 21.12 -1.35
N VAL A 64 -1.18 21.67 -2.50
CA VAL A 64 -2.46 21.34 -3.17
C VAL A 64 -2.52 19.87 -3.57
N ASP A 65 -1.45 19.36 -4.17
CA ASP A 65 -1.33 17.94 -4.57
C ASP A 65 -1.50 17.01 -3.37
N ARG A 66 -0.82 17.33 -2.29
CA ARG A 66 -0.88 16.57 -1.04
C ARG A 66 -2.27 16.57 -0.39
N ILE A 67 -2.96 17.70 -0.36
CA ILE A 67 -4.33 17.81 0.16
C ILE A 67 -5.31 17.14 -0.80
N GLY A 68 -5.13 17.32 -2.10
CA GLY A 68 -6.00 16.81 -3.16
C GLY A 68 -6.16 15.30 -3.11
N GLY A 69 -5.08 14.58 -2.90
CA GLY A 69 -5.09 13.12 -2.78
C GLY A 69 -6.04 12.58 -1.70
N TYR A 70 -6.31 13.38 -0.66
CA TYR A 70 -7.20 13.01 0.45
C TYR A 70 -8.54 13.74 0.46
N ALA A 71 -8.72 14.75 -0.39
CA ALA A 71 -9.94 15.54 -0.48
C ALA A 71 -10.88 15.06 -1.61
N LEU A 72 -10.34 14.40 -2.64
CA LEU A 72 -11.07 14.02 -3.86
C LEU A 72 -11.95 12.75 -3.70
N GLY A 73 -11.94 12.10 -2.57
CA GLY A 73 -12.73 10.91 -2.29
C GLY A 73 -12.89 10.66 -0.80
N ASP A 74 -13.59 9.57 -0.49
CA ASP A 74 -13.72 9.07 0.87
C ASP A 74 -12.42 8.40 1.38
N PHE A 75 -12.47 7.95 2.64
CA PHE A 75 -11.35 7.24 3.27
C PHE A 75 -10.93 5.98 2.49
N THR A 76 -11.88 5.24 1.90
CA THR A 76 -11.57 4.02 1.14
C THR A 76 -10.68 4.33 -0.05
N LYS A 77 -11.01 5.37 -0.82
CA LYS A 77 -10.19 5.83 -1.96
C LYS A 77 -8.83 6.34 -1.51
N ALA A 78 -8.78 7.09 -0.41
CA ALA A 78 -7.52 7.58 0.15
C ALA A 78 -6.60 6.42 0.59
N MET A 79 -7.16 5.39 1.21
CA MET A 79 -6.42 4.20 1.62
C MET A 79 -5.90 3.41 0.41
N GLU A 80 -6.69 3.24 -0.64
CA GLU A 80 -6.23 2.61 -1.88
C GLU A 80 -5.05 3.37 -2.50
N MET A 81 -5.12 4.70 -2.54
CA MET A 81 -4.02 5.53 -3.01
C MET A 81 -2.76 5.36 -2.13
N ALA A 82 -2.93 5.29 -0.81
CA ALA A 82 -1.82 5.06 0.12
C ALA A 82 -1.17 3.67 -0.11
N LYS A 83 -1.96 2.63 -0.33
CA LYS A 83 -1.48 1.29 -0.68
C LYS A 83 -0.73 1.28 -2.03
N MET A 84 -1.27 1.96 -3.05
CA MET A 84 -0.62 2.07 -4.36
C MET A 84 0.70 2.83 -4.28
N ASN A 85 0.74 3.95 -3.55
CA ASN A 85 1.96 4.73 -3.36
C ASN A 85 3.01 3.95 -2.57
N ALA A 86 2.60 3.22 -1.52
CA ALA A 86 3.49 2.36 -0.77
C ALA A 86 4.12 1.28 -1.66
N HIS A 87 3.32 0.70 -2.55
CA HIS A 87 3.80 -0.24 -3.55
C HIS A 87 4.80 0.40 -4.52
N ALA A 88 4.46 1.56 -5.10
CA ALA A 88 5.32 2.28 -6.04
C ALA A 88 6.66 2.73 -5.42
N LEU A 89 6.66 3.02 -4.10
CA LEU A 89 7.83 3.45 -3.33
C LEU A 89 8.54 2.30 -2.61
N ALA A 90 8.15 1.05 -2.87
CA ALA A 90 8.65 -0.15 -2.19
C ALA A 90 8.55 -0.09 -0.65
N TRP A 91 7.54 0.60 -0.13
CA TRP A 91 7.32 0.68 1.31
C TRP A 91 6.71 -0.61 1.85
N ARG A 92 7.13 -0.97 3.04
CA ARG A 92 6.48 -2.08 3.76
C ARG A 92 5.05 -1.67 4.15
N PRO A 93 4.04 -2.52 3.98
CA PRO A 93 2.66 -2.22 4.38
C PRO A 93 2.55 -1.70 5.82
N SER A 94 3.36 -2.22 6.73
CA SER A 94 3.40 -1.83 8.16
C SER A 94 3.71 -0.36 8.44
N ILE A 95 4.19 0.40 7.46
CA ILE A 95 4.49 1.84 7.66
C ILE A 95 3.45 2.77 7.04
N ILE A 96 2.50 2.25 6.26
CA ILE A 96 1.53 3.07 5.51
C ILE A 96 0.79 4.02 6.44
N ILE A 97 0.17 3.50 7.50
CA ILE A 97 -0.63 4.29 8.43
C ILE A 97 0.22 5.31 9.18
N ARG A 98 1.37 4.87 9.70
CA ARG A 98 2.30 5.75 10.41
C ARG A 98 2.79 6.90 9.53
N THR A 99 3.12 6.60 8.28
CA THR A 99 3.60 7.60 7.33
C THR A 99 2.50 8.56 6.92
N ALA A 100 1.27 8.08 6.72
CA ALA A 100 0.12 8.93 6.42
C ALA A 100 -0.17 9.91 7.56
N VAL A 101 -0.15 9.45 8.83
CA VAL A 101 -0.36 10.32 9.99
C VAL A 101 0.74 11.37 10.12
N ALA A 102 2.01 10.98 10.01
CA ALA A 102 3.13 11.92 10.03
C ALA A 102 3.04 12.98 8.92
N TYR A 103 2.53 12.58 7.78
CA TYR A 103 2.29 13.45 6.64
C TYR A 103 1.18 14.49 6.92
N PHE A 104 0.08 14.07 7.56
CA PHE A 104 -0.97 15.01 7.99
C PHE A 104 -0.48 15.98 9.06
N GLU A 105 0.32 15.52 10.01
CA GLU A 105 0.95 16.39 11.01
C GLU A 105 1.86 17.44 10.36
N GLU A 106 2.61 17.08 9.34
CA GLU A 106 3.42 18.03 8.58
C GLU A 106 2.55 19.08 7.88
N ILE A 107 1.52 18.67 7.15
CA ILE A 107 0.61 19.58 6.45
C ILE A 107 -0.11 20.52 7.44
N LEU A 108 -0.66 19.98 8.51
CA LEU A 108 -1.51 20.74 9.42
C LEU A 108 -0.73 21.61 10.41
N ASN A 109 0.52 21.26 10.73
CA ASN A 109 1.34 21.97 11.70
C ASN A 109 2.42 22.84 11.04
N LYS A 110 3.29 22.23 10.24
CA LYS A 110 4.42 22.95 9.63
C LYS A 110 3.98 23.90 8.51
N GLU A 111 2.95 23.52 7.74
CA GLU A 111 2.43 24.30 6.63
C GLU A 111 1.03 24.86 6.93
N ALA A 112 0.71 25.08 8.22
CA ALA A 112 -0.63 25.38 8.71
C ALA A 112 -1.31 26.57 8.03
N SER A 113 -0.59 27.67 7.80
CA SER A 113 -1.15 28.88 7.16
C SER A 113 -1.57 28.61 5.72
N MET A 114 -0.73 27.89 4.98
CA MET A 114 -1.00 27.53 3.58
C MET A 114 -2.12 26.51 3.48
N SER A 115 -2.05 25.45 4.26
CA SER A 115 -3.08 24.40 4.30
C SER A 115 -4.44 24.98 4.65
N LYS A 116 -4.49 25.88 5.62
CA LYS A 116 -5.72 26.61 6.00
C LYS A 116 -6.26 27.47 4.86
N ALA A 117 -5.38 28.16 4.12
CA ALA A 117 -5.80 28.98 2.97
C ALA A 117 -6.37 28.09 1.87
N ILE A 118 -5.69 27.01 1.50
CA ILE A 118 -6.16 26.06 0.47
C ILE A 118 -7.48 25.40 0.90
N LEU A 119 -7.55 24.85 2.11
CA LEU A 119 -8.77 24.19 2.62
C LEU A 119 -9.97 25.12 2.64
N LYS A 120 -9.78 26.43 2.89
CA LYS A 120 -10.87 27.42 2.83
C LYS A 120 -11.44 27.60 1.43
N THR A 121 -10.63 27.46 0.38
CA THR A 121 -11.06 27.61 -1.01
C THR A 121 -11.73 26.37 -1.57
N LEU A 122 -11.51 25.21 -0.96
CA LEU A 122 -12.12 23.95 -1.41
C LEU A 122 -13.63 23.93 -1.17
N PRO A 123 -14.42 23.24 -2.03
CA PRO A 123 -15.81 22.92 -1.77
C PRO A 123 -16.01 22.25 -0.40
N LYS A 124 -17.17 22.46 0.23
CA LYS A 124 -17.48 21.94 1.57
C LYS A 124 -17.30 20.41 1.66
N GLU A 125 -17.72 19.71 0.62
CA GLU A 125 -17.60 18.25 0.55
C GLU A 125 -16.14 17.78 0.54
N MET A 126 -15.29 18.41 -0.27
CA MET A 126 -13.86 18.09 -0.33
C MET A 126 -13.16 18.35 1.01
N ARG A 127 -13.52 19.45 1.68
CA ARG A 127 -13.00 19.71 3.04
C ARG A 127 -13.43 18.64 4.03
N LYS A 128 -14.70 18.23 3.97
CA LYS A 128 -15.22 17.15 4.81
C LYS A 128 -14.44 15.86 4.55
N ASN A 129 -14.29 15.46 3.30
CA ASN A 129 -13.54 14.25 2.93
C ASN A 129 -12.11 14.29 3.46
N PHE A 130 -11.42 15.42 3.34
CA PHE A 130 -10.07 15.57 3.86
C PHE A 130 -10.02 15.33 5.38
N PHE A 131 -10.88 16.01 6.16
CA PHE A 131 -10.85 15.84 7.62
C PHE A 131 -11.34 14.47 8.08
N ASP A 132 -12.36 13.90 7.44
CA ASP A 132 -12.82 12.53 7.72
C ASP A 132 -11.71 11.51 7.45
N THR A 133 -10.95 11.71 6.39
CA THR A 133 -9.79 10.88 6.05
C THR A 133 -8.69 11.01 7.10
N VAL A 134 -8.33 12.23 7.50
CA VAL A 134 -7.34 12.47 8.56
C VAL A 134 -7.74 11.76 9.85
N LEU A 135 -8.98 11.96 10.29
CA LEU A 135 -9.51 11.33 11.52
C LEU A 135 -9.50 9.81 11.43
N SER A 136 -9.84 9.26 10.27
CA SER A 136 -9.83 7.81 10.05
C SER A 136 -8.42 7.23 10.14
N PHE A 137 -7.43 7.86 9.52
CA PHE A 137 -6.04 7.43 9.64
C PHE A 137 -5.52 7.54 11.08
N MET A 138 -5.86 8.62 11.79
CA MET A 138 -5.47 8.79 13.20
C MET A 138 -6.09 7.70 14.09
N LYS A 139 -7.37 7.36 13.87
CA LYS A 139 -8.06 6.29 14.59
C LYS A 139 -7.40 4.94 14.35
N ILE A 140 -7.09 4.61 13.10
CA ILE A 140 -6.40 3.34 12.78
C ILE A 140 -5.00 3.33 13.38
N ARG A 141 -4.28 4.46 13.35
CA ARG A 141 -2.97 4.55 13.99
C ARG A 141 -3.05 4.29 15.49
N GLN A 142 -4.07 4.81 16.17
CA GLN A 142 -4.31 4.54 17.58
C GLN A 142 -4.53 3.04 17.83
N GLN A 143 -5.36 2.39 17.01
CA GLN A 143 -5.59 0.95 17.07
C GLN A 143 -4.30 0.15 16.84
N GLU A 144 -3.52 0.52 15.83
CA GLU A 144 -2.21 -0.09 15.54
C GLU A 144 -1.25 -0.03 16.73
N VAL A 145 -1.16 1.14 17.39
CA VAL A 145 -0.30 1.31 18.58
C VAL A 145 -0.75 0.42 19.72
N THR A 146 -2.06 0.33 19.96
CA THR A 146 -2.62 -0.55 20.98
C THR A 146 -2.31 -2.01 20.70
N ILE A 147 -2.58 -2.48 19.47
CA ILE A 147 -2.30 -3.87 19.05
C ILE A 147 -0.79 -4.19 19.18
N GLN A 148 0.08 -3.27 18.77
CA GLN A 148 1.51 -3.44 18.88
C GLN A 148 1.99 -3.52 20.34
N ALA A 149 1.40 -2.70 21.22
CA ALA A 149 1.69 -2.74 22.65
C ALA A 149 1.23 -4.08 23.26
N ASP A 150 -0.01 -4.49 23.00
CA ASP A 150 -0.56 -5.76 23.51
C ASP A 150 0.27 -6.95 23.03
N HIS A 151 0.70 -6.96 21.78
CA HIS A 151 1.58 -7.98 21.26
C HIS A 151 2.97 -7.95 21.94
N SER A 152 3.53 -6.77 22.16
CA SER A 152 4.84 -6.62 22.80
C SER A 152 4.85 -7.03 24.27
N TYR A 153 3.73 -6.87 24.95
CA TYR A 153 3.53 -7.30 26.35
C TYR A 153 2.92 -8.69 26.49
N GLU A 154 2.86 -9.47 25.37
CA GLU A 154 2.31 -10.83 25.32
C GLU A 154 0.82 -10.97 25.72
N ASN A 155 0.08 -9.86 25.78
CA ASN A 155 -1.37 -9.87 25.99
C ASN A 155 -2.12 -10.33 24.71
N LEU A 156 -1.48 -10.26 23.57
CA LEU A 156 -1.99 -10.68 22.28
C LEU A 156 -0.98 -11.60 21.60
N LYS A 157 -1.42 -12.78 21.18
CA LYS A 157 -0.62 -13.74 20.42
C LYS A 157 -1.21 -13.96 19.05
N LEU A 158 -0.33 -14.10 18.05
CA LEU A 158 -0.71 -14.45 16.69
C LEU A 158 -0.42 -15.95 16.48
N ILE A 159 -1.47 -16.72 16.24
CA ILE A 159 -1.38 -18.19 16.12
C ILE A 159 -1.63 -18.60 14.67
N PRO A 160 -0.61 -19.01 13.93
CA PRO A 160 -0.79 -19.58 12.60
C PRO A 160 -1.46 -20.95 12.71
N THR A 161 -2.55 -21.15 11.99
CA THR A 161 -3.41 -22.32 12.11
C THR A 161 -3.65 -22.94 10.74
N ILE A 162 -3.49 -24.27 10.63
CA ILE A 162 -3.92 -25.03 9.45
C ILE A 162 -5.42 -25.25 9.55
N GLU A 163 -6.16 -24.80 8.54
CA GLU A 163 -7.59 -24.93 8.54
C GLU A 163 -8.06 -26.28 7.95
N ASN A 164 -9.16 -26.77 8.48
CA ASN A 164 -9.78 -27.97 7.97
C ASN A 164 -10.51 -27.67 6.65
N GLN A 165 -10.40 -28.55 5.68
CA GLN A 165 -11.08 -28.42 4.39
C GLN A 165 -12.61 -28.28 4.52
N SER A 166 -13.24 -28.87 5.56
CA SER A 166 -14.67 -28.72 5.81
C SER A 166 -15.11 -27.26 6.00
N LEU A 167 -14.22 -26.37 6.48
CA LEU A 167 -14.51 -24.95 6.63
C LEU A 167 -14.57 -24.20 5.30
N GLN A 168 -14.05 -24.78 4.21
CA GLN A 168 -14.10 -24.17 2.88
C GLN A 168 -15.53 -24.07 2.33
N GLU A 169 -16.49 -24.82 2.88
CA GLU A 169 -17.90 -24.72 2.57
C GLU A 169 -18.69 -23.82 3.54
N ASP A 170 -18.09 -23.44 4.67
CA ASP A 170 -18.70 -22.53 5.64
C ASP A 170 -18.75 -21.11 5.08
N SER A 171 -19.96 -20.60 4.91
CA SER A 171 -20.20 -19.27 4.32
C SER A 171 -19.67 -18.12 5.18
N GLU A 172 -19.68 -18.24 6.51
CA GLU A 172 -19.18 -17.23 7.44
C GLU A 172 -17.64 -17.21 7.42
N PHE A 173 -17.02 -18.37 7.43
CA PHE A 173 -15.57 -18.49 7.28
C PHE A 173 -15.09 -17.89 5.96
N VAL A 174 -15.71 -18.28 4.85
CA VAL A 174 -15.34 -17.77 3.51
C VAL A 174 -15.56 -16.25 3.41
N GLN A 175 -16.65 -15.74 4.01
CA GLN A 175 -16.89 -14.29 4.05
C GLN A 175 -15.81 -13.56 4.84
N THR A 176 -15.42 -14.09 6.01
CA THR A 176 -14.35 -13.53 6.82
C THR A 176 -13.03 -13.46 6.05
N LEU A 177 -12.66 -14.52 5.32
CA LEU A 177 -11.47 -14.51 4.48
C LEU A 177 -11.57 -13.50 3.34
N TYR A 178 -12.77 -13.36 2.74
CA TYR A 178 -12.99 -12.38 1.67
C TYR A 178 -12.84 -10.94 2.18
N ASP A 179 -13.36 -10.63 3.36
CA ASP A 179 -13.23 -9.29 3.96
C ASP A 179 -11.75 -8.94 4.23
N ILE A 180 -10.96 -9.93 4.69
CA ILE A 180 -9.51 -9.76 4.85
C ILE A 180 -8.81 -9.66 3.47
N PHE A 181 -9.27 -10.40 2.46
CA PHE A 181 -8.73 -10.32 1.10
C PHE A 181 -8.87 -8.92 0.49
N LEU A 182 -9.93 -8.20 0.82
CA LEU A 182 -10.14 -6.82 0.39
C LEU A 182 -9.15 -5.82 1.02
N GLU A 183 -8.37 -6.23 2.00
CA GLU A 183 -7.24 -5.44 2.51
C GLU A 183 -6.03 -5.40 1.55
N LEU A 184 -5.94 -6.33 0.62
CA LEU A 184 -4.91 -6.30 -0.41
C LEU A 184 -5.11 -5.10 -1.37
N PRO A 185 -4.04 -4.61 -2.02
CA PRO A 185 -4.18 -3.62 -3.09
C PRO A 185 -5.09 -4.12 -4.22
N LYS A 186 -5.91 -3.25 -4.80
CA LYS A 186 -6.87 -3.59 -5.86
C LYS A 186 -6.31 -4.45 -7.01
N PRO A 187 -5.09 -4.20 -7.53
CA PRO A 187 -4.54 -5.04 -8.59
C PRO A 187 -4.36 -6.52 -8.22
N LEU A 188 -4.36 -6.83 -6.92
CA LEU A 188 -4.28 -8.21 -6.41
C LEU A 188 -5.64 -8.80 -6.04
N GLN A 189 -6.71 -8.01 -6.16
CA GLN A 189 -8.06 -8.45 -5.84
C GLN A 189 -8.78 -8.98 -7.09
N PHE A 190 -9.68 -9.91 -6.87
CA PHE A 190 -10.61 -10.42 -7.87
C PHE A 190 -12.01 -10.58 -7.28
N GLY A 191 -13.01 -10.81 -8.12
CA GLY A 191 -14.41 -10.81 -7.72
C GLY A 191 -14.75 -11.86 -6.66
N LYS A 192 -15.78 -11.59 -5.88
CA LYS A 192 -16.21 -12.41 -4.73
C LYS A 192 -16.51 -13.85 -5.12
N GLU A 193 -17.18 -14.07 -6.27
CA GLU A 193 -17.52 -15.43 -6.71
C GLU A 193 -16.27 -16.23 -7.09
N ASN A 194 -15.32 -15.62 -7.82
CA ASN A 194 -14.05 -16.26 -8.13
C ASN A 194 -13.23 -16.56 -6.86
N PHE A 195 -13.30 -15.67 -5.84
CA PHE A 195 -12.67 -15.92 -4.56
C PHE A 195 -13.28 -17.14 -3.87
N LYS A 196 -14.61 -17.23 -3.80
CA LYS A 196 -15.32 -18.37 -3.21
C LYS A 196 -14.99 -19.68 -3.94
N GLU A 197 -14.98 -19.67 -5.26
CA GLU A 197 -14.61 -20.84 -6.06
C GLU A 197 -13.16 -21.26 -5.77
N SER A 198 -12.25 -20.30 -5.65
CA SER A 198 -10.85 -20.59 -5.33
C SER A 198 -10.66 -21.21 -3.94
N ILE A 199 -11.52 -20.86 -2.98
CA ILE A 199 -11.51 -21.41 -1.62
C ILE A 199 -12.06 -22.84 -1.62
N LYS A 200 -13.15 -23.11 -2.37
CA LYS A 200 -13.81 -24.42 -2.43
C LYS A 200 -13.02 -25.52 -3.17
N ASP A 201 -12.00 -25.15 -3.93
CA ASP A 201 -11.17 -26.14 -4.61
C ASP A 201 -10.41 -26.99 -3.60
N GLU A 202 -10.66 -28.28 -3.55
CA GLU A 202 -10.05 -29.24 -2.63
C GLU A 202 -8.51 -29.25 -2.64
N ARG A 203 -7.92 -28.78 -3.73
CA ARG A 203 -6.46 -28.66 -3.87
C ARG A 203 -5.91 -27.39 -3.22
N THR A 204 -6.79 -26.50 -2.72
CA THR A 204 -6.38 -25.26 -2.05
C THR A 204 -5.98 -25.55 -0.62
N ILE A 205 -4.77 -25.14 -0.28
CA ILE A 205 -4.27 -25.09 1.08
C ILE A 205 -4.65 -23.73 1.66
N ILE A 206 -5.23 -23.70 2.86
CA ILE A 206 -5.59 -22.50 3.59
C ILE A 206 -5.01 -22.56 4.98
N ASN A 207 -4.25 -21.53 5.33
CA ASN A 207 -3.80 -21.28 6.69
C ASN A 207 -4.32 -19.93 7.14
N THR A 208 -4.74 -19.82 8.38
CA THR A 208 -5.18 -18.55 8.98
C THR A 208 -4.21 -18.10 10.05
N LEU A 209 -4.26 -16.81 10.33
CA LEU A 209 -3.61 -16.20 11.48
C LEU A 209 -4.71 -15.81 12.46
N ARG A 210 -4.71 -16.43 13.64
CA ARG A 210 -5.74 -16.24 14.65
C ARG A 210 -5.19 -15.57 15.91
N LEU A 211 -6.08 -14.92 16.66
CA LEU A 211 -5.72 -14.24 17.89
C LEU A 211 -5.80 -15.21 19.08
N ASN A 212 -4.73 -15.25 19.85
CA ASN A 212 -4.60 -15.90 21.14
C ASN A 212 -4.67 -17.43 21.14
N ASP A 213 -5.53 -18.03 20.34
CA ASP A 213 -5.65 -19.48 20.20
C ASP A 213 -6.12 -19.90 18.80
N SER A 214 -6.14 -21.20 18.54
CA SER A 214 -6.51 -21.78 17.24
C SER A 214 -8.00 -21.64 16.87
N LYS A 215 -8.85 -21.15 17.77
CA LYS A 215 -10.29 -20.86 17.55
C LYS A 215 -10.57 -19.37 17.63
N GLY A 216 -9.56 -18.56 17.91
CA GLY A 216 -9.67 -17.11 18.03
C GLY A 216 -10.05 -16.41 16.73
N GLU A 217 -10.27 -15.12 16.81
CA GLU A 217 -10.60 -14.28 15.65
C GLU A 217 -9.54 -14.40 14.54
N ILE A 218 -9.99 -14.53 13.30
CA ILE A 218 -9.11 -14.56 12.13
C ILE A 218 -8.70 -13.12 11.77
N VAL A 219 -7.40 -12.86 11.75
CA VAL A 219 -6.82 -11.55 11.41
C VAL A 219 -5.94 -11.59 10.16
N GLY A 220 -5.75 -12.75 9.59
CA GLY A 220 -5.01 -12.93 8.35
C GLY A 220 -5.18 -14.33 7.80
N PHE A 221 -4.80 -14.50 6.55
CA PHE A 221 -4.74 -15.83 5.93
C PHE A 221 -3.71 -15.88 4.81
N SER A 222 -3.28 -17.10 4.52
CA SER A 222 -2.56 -17.48 3.31
C SER A 222 -3.32 -18.58 2.61
N LYS A 223 -3.34 -18.56 1.28
CA LYS A 223 -3.87 -19.65 0.47
C LYS A 223 -2.96 -19.92 -0.70
N GLY A 224 -3.11 -21.10 -1.27
CA GLY A 224 -2.36 -21.51 -2.44
C GLY A 224 -2.70 -22.93 -2.84
N GLY A 225 -2.04 -23.43 -3.87
CA GLY A 225 -2.29 -24.77 -4.39
C GLY A 225 -1.26 -25.18 -5.44
N PRO A 226 -1.42 -26.35 -6.08
CA PRO A 226 -0.55 -26.78 -7.18
C PRO A 226 -0.40 -25.69 -8.22
N LEU A 227 0.81 -25.49 -8.74
CA LEU A 227 1.09 -24.45 -9.73
C LEU A 227 0.19 -24.60 -10.97
N GLU A 228 -0.14 -25.81 -11.35
CA GLU A 228 -0.98 -26.16 -12.50
C GLU A 228 -2.45 -25.76 -12.34
N LYS A 229 -2.88 -25.35 -11.15
CA LYS A 229 -4.20 -24.76 -10.92
C LYS A 229 -4.31 -23.34 -11.49
N TYR A 230 -3.20 -22.65 -11.65
CA TYR A 230 -3.15 -21.25 -12.02
C TYR A 230 -2.85 -21.08 -13.51
N GLN A 231 -3.59 -20.16 -14.16
CA GLN A 231 -3.26 -19.74 -15.52
C GLN A 231 -2.13 -18.71 -15.46
N LEU A 232 -0.95 -19.12 -15.84
CA LEU A 232 0.17 -18.21 -15.98
C LEU A 232 0.02 -17.38 -17.27
N ARG A 233 0.32 -16.10 -17.21
CA ARG A 233 0.42 -15.28 -18.42
C ARG A 233 1.59 -15.77 -19.28
N GLU A 234 1.53 -15.56 -20.59
CA GLU A 234 2.57 -16.01 -21.52
C GLU A 234 3.97 -15.48 -21.19
N GLU A 235 4.04 -14.29 -20.56
CA GLU A 235 5.29 -13.67 -20.14
C GLU A 235 5.89 -14.31 -18.88
N ILE A 236 5.06 -15.05 -18.12
CA ILE A 236 5.49 -15.72 -16.89
C ILE A 236 5.75 -17.20 -17.24
N ARG A 237 7.01 -17.49 -17.53
CA ARG A 237 7.46 -18.87 -17.76
C ARG A 237 8.04 -19.43 -16.48
N ASP A 238 7.34 -20.35 -15.85
CA ASP A 238 7.89 -21.13 -14.75
C ASP A 238 8.35 -22.48 -15.31
N GLU A 239 9.62 -22.81 -15.12
CA GLU A 239 10.24 -24.04 -15.63
C GLU A 239 9.66 -25.31 -15.00
N HIS A 240 8.98 -25.16 -13.87
CA HIS A 240 8.35 -26.27 -13.17
C HIS A 240 6.86 -26.45 -13.51
N TYR A 241 6.29 -25.56 -14.35
CA TYR A 241 4.89 -25.68 -14.75
C TYR A 241 4.64 -26.99 -15.53
N GLY A 242 3.67 -27.78 -15.08
CA GLY A 242 3.35 -29.10 -15.65
C GLY A 242 4.09 -30.27 -15.00
N LEU A 243 5.13 -30.02 -14.15
CA LEU A 243 5.88 -31.08 -13.47
C LEU A 243 5.20 -31.57 -12.18
N LYS A 244 4.10 -30.93 -11.74
CA LYS A 244 3.32 -31.28 -10.53
C LYS A 244 4.16 -31.38 -9.25
N ASN A 245 5.24 -30.66 -9.20
CA ASN A 245 6.21 -30.66 -8.09
C ASN A 245 6.33 -29.30 -7.39
N THR A 246 5.59 -28.30 -7.85
CA THR A 246 5.60 -26.92 -7.39
C THR A 246 4.26 -26.51 -6.83
N ILE A 247 4.27 -25.83 -5.70
CA ILE A 247 3.10 -25.19 -5.12
C ILE A 247 3.20 -23.67 -5.31
N PHE A 248 2.09 -23.04 -5.59
CA PHE A 248 1.98 -21.59 -5.69
C PHE A 248 1.37 -21.01 -4.41
N LEU A 249 2.06 -20.05 -3.79
CA LEU A 249 1.55 -19.27 -2.68
C LEU A 249 1.00 -17.95 -3.20
N GLU A 250 -0.29 -17.73 -3.02
CA GLU A 250 -0.95 -16.47 -3.35
C GLU A 250 -0.54 -15.34 -2.37
N PRO A 251 -0.82 -14.06 -2.68
CA PRO A 251 -0.54 -12.97 -1.78
C PRO A 251 -1.15 -13.19 -0.39
N LEU A 252 -0.34 -13.01 0.64
CA LEU A 252 -0.78 -13.07 2.04
C LEU A 252 -1.63 -11.86 2.37
N ALA A 253 -2.77 -12.07 3.01
CA ALA A 253 -3.67 -11.01 3.45
C ALA A 253 -3.74 -10.95 4.98
N LEU A 254 -3.62 -9.73 5.52
CA LEU A 254 -3.75 -9.45 6.94
C LEU A 254 -4.62 -8.22 7.15
N LYS A 255 -5.48 -8.25 8.19
CA LYS A 255 -6.22 -7.07 8.64
C LYS A 255 -5.25 -5.93 8.97
N MET A 256 -5.64 -4.73 8.58
CA MET A 256 -4.97 -3.50 8.96
C MET A 256 -4.85 -3.42 10.49
N GLY A 257 -3.73 -2.93 10.99
CA GLY A 257 -3.42 -2.93 12.42
C GLY A 257 -2.52 -4.10 12.87
N TYR A 258 -2.57 -5.25 12.19
CA TYR A 258 -1.72 -6.41 12.49
C TYR A 258 -0.47 -6.50 11.61
N TRP A 259 -0.24 -5.50 10.76
CA TRP A 259 0.94 -5.42 9.91
C TRP A 259 2.22 -5.17 10.72
N GLY A 260 3.30 -5.84 10.36
CA GLY A 260 4.60 -5.66 11.02
C GLY A 260 4.82 -6.51 12.27
N LEU A 261 3.83 -7.31 12.71
CA LEU A 261 3.93 -8.21 13.86
C LEU A 261 4.43 -9.63 13.49
N ARG A 262 5.11 -9.77 12.37
CA ARG A 262 5.65 -11.02 11.82
C ARG A 262 4.62 -12.08 11.41
N GLY A 263 3.32 -11.88 11.59
CA GLY A 263 2.27 -12.85 11.26
C GLY A 263 2.34 -13.37 9.82
N GLY A 264 2.68 -12.52 8.85
CA GLY A 264 2.90 -12.94 7.46
C GLY A 264 4.08 -13.89 7.28
N SER A 265 5.16 -13.72 8.06
CA SER A 265 6.31 -14.62 8.03
C SER A 265 5.96 -15.98 8.64
N GLU A 266 5.21 -15.98 9.73
CA GLU A 266 4.74 -17.20 10.40
C GLU A 266 3.81 -18.02 9.48
N MET A 267 2.84 -17.36 8.84
CA MET A 267 1.95 -18.02 7.89
C MET A 267 2.71 -18.59 6.68
N ARG A 268 3.69 -17.84 6.15
CA ARG A 268 4.54 -18.33 5.05
C ARG A 268 5.32 -19.57 5.48
N HIS A 269 5.90 -19.55 6.68
CA HIS A 269 6.64 -20.67 7.21
C HIS A 269 5.74 -21.91 7.36
N LEU A 270 4.54 -21.74 7.94
CA LEU A 270 3.56 -22.81 8.07
C LEU A 270 3.15 -23.39 6.72
N PHE A 271 2.92 -22.53 5.72
CA PHE A 271 2.59 -22.94 4.35
C PHE A 271 3.71 -23.76 3.70
N ILE A 272 4.97 -23.37 3.89
CA ILE A 272 6.13 -24.11 3.40
C ILE A 272 6.20 -25.49 4.05
N MET A 273 6.03 -25.58 5.36
CA MET A 273 6.04 -26.87 6.08
C MET A 273 4.92 -27.79 5.59
N GLN A 274 3.73 -27.25 5.38
CA GLN A 274 2.60 -28.02 4.86
C GLN A 274 2.85 -28.48 3.43
N ALA A 275 3.35 -27.60 2.56
CA ALA A 275 3.72 -27.95 1.19
C ALA A 275 4.78 -29.06 1.14
N HIS A 276 5.78 -28.98 2.01
CA HIS A 276 6.81 -30.02 2.14
C HIS A 276 6.23 -31.37 2.60
N SER A 277 5.31 -31.35 3.56
CA SER A 277 4.62 -32.58 4.02
C SER A 277 3.79 -33.24 2.90
N MET A 278 3.28 -32.43 1.97
CA MET A 278 2.57 -32.88 0.75
C MET A 278 3.51 -33.27 -0.40
N LYS A 279 4.84 -33.32 -0.17
CA LYS A 279 5.90 -33.70 -1.10
C LYS A 279 6.13 -32.74 -2.28
N TYR A 280 5.70 -31.48 -2.17
CA TYR A 280 6.14 -30.46 -3.11
C TYR A 280 7.63 -30.14 -2.90
N LYS A 281 8.38 -30.01 -3.99
CA LYS A 281 9.82 -29.72 -3.98
C LYS A 281 10.12 -28.23 -4.06
N PHE A 282 9.22 -27.48 -4.70
CA PHE A 282 9.40 -26.07 -4.97
C PHE A 282 8.16 -25.29 -4.54
N MET A 283 8.36 -24.03 -4.19
CA MET A 283 7.31 -23.04 -3.96
C MET A 283 7.60 -21.80 -4.80
N THR A 284 6.58 -21.32 -5.50
CA THR A 284 6.64 -20.05 -6.21
C THR A 284 5.56 -19.12 -5.68
N SER A 285 5.75 -17.82 -5.82
CA SER A 285 4.78 -16.81 -5.41
C SER A 285 4.96 -15.54 -6.25
N PHE A 286 3.92 -14.71 -6.33
CA PHE A 286 4.12 -13.37 -6.84
C PHE A 286 4.95 -12.55 -5.84
N ALA A 287 6.05 -12.01 -6.34
CA ALA A 287 6.78 -10.99 -5.64
C ALA A 287 6.79 -9.73 -6.49
N LEU A 288 6.52 -8.61 -5.84
CA LEU A 288 6.73 -7.31 -6.46
C LEU A 288 8.22 -7.15 -6.71
N ARG A 289 8.61 -6.76 -7.93
CA ARG A 289 10.03 -6.71 -8.36
C ARG A 289 10.95 -6.00 -7.36
N ASP A 290 10.42 -5.01 -6.64
CA ASP A 290 11.20 -4.19 -5.71
C ASP A 290 11.34 -4.81 -4.31
N VAL A 291 10.51 -5.76 -3.95
CA VAL A 291 10.60 -6.49 -2.65
C VAL A 291 11.66 -7.60 -2.68
N ILE A 292 12.04 -8.08 -3.85
CA ILE A 292 13.07 -9.13 -4.00
C ILE A 292 14.49 -8.58 -3.83
N ARG A 293 14.67 -7.26 -3.92
CA ARG A 293 15.99 -6.61 -3.82
C ARG A 293 16.37 -6.18 -2.39
N ALA A 294 15.53 -6.40 -1.42
CA ALA A 294 15.80 -6.19 0.01
C ALA A 294 16.08 -7.53 0.67
#